data_02f70cfae208c536812b5ec1e20ebfcb
#
_entry.id   02f70cfae208c536812b5ec1e20ebfcb
#
_cell.length_a   1.000
_cell.length_b   1.000
_cell.length_c   1.000
_cell.angle_alpha   90.00
_cell.angle_beta   90.00
_cell.angle_gamma   90.00
#
_symmetry.space_group_name_H-M   'P 1'
#
loop_
_entity.id
_entity.type
_entity.pdbx_description
1 polymer ?
#
loop_
_entity_poly.entity_id
_entity_poly.type
_entity_poly.pdbx_seq_one_letter_code
_entity_poly.pdbx_strand_id
1 'polypeptide(L)'
;MVVRLLFFTIIFFGFIASHFIQSTHASPKLGKVDFPTSGSGLAQRHFISGVAALHSFWYPEALKEFQRSTKADPAFAMGYWGEAMAHNAPLWERQDSKSAKVALSKISDLLGLTQREQDYIQAAQLLYGKGEKKNRDNAYSNAMKKIYIKYPKDLEAACFYSLSLLGIARNAGGEIKLKVDSGAIALEVYEQNPDHPCAAHYAIHAFDHPDLARLALPSAQRYAKIAPASHHAQHMPAHIFIQLGMWSEAEKSNENSWSTSKKWVEREKLPKSNRDYHSLQWLHYVYLQQGLIGKAKAIFKTQQEDMQEGIQAAAKSKPNPNLRSGKYYYRMFAAAIIETEQWEEAKQLMPPEGWQPKSFSKAGYAFVRGYAAAMQGDDEAKKYAVELKVIREKGFRQNHFNRPEYLEVWGLEIETAIKLYKKDYEGAIQLATQATLFEAKLPSPSGPPRILKPTYELLGEVYLKAGKPKKAKEQFAISLARHPNRIRSLIGAARSAKFNGDKLTAKENYSQILSILKNADLVFPELKEAKVFLENF
;
A
#
# COMPACT_ATOMS: atom_id res chain seq x y z
N MET A 1 -60.49 31.71 71.02
CA MET A 1 -59.58 32.46 70.10
C MET A 1 -58.73 31.42 69.42
N VAL A 2 -59.11 31.03 68.21
CA VAL A 2 -58.50 29.91 67.48
C VAL A 2 -57.83 30.54 66.25
N VAL A 3 -56.46 30.47 66.15
CA VAL A 3 -55.69 30.92 65.06
C VAL A 3 -55.60 29.77 64.05
N ARG A 4 -56.11 29.97 62.81
CA ARG A 4 -55.99 29.06 61.70
C ARG A 4 -54.68 29.39 60.96
N LEU A 5 -53.77 28.40 60.92
CA LEU A 5 -52.56 28.43 60.05
C LEU A 5 -52.94 27.91 58.66
N LEU A 6 -52.77 28.74 57.62
CA LEU A 6 -52.89 28.33 56.21
C LEU A 6 -51.51 27.86 55.73
N PHE A 7 -51.38 26.60 55.30
CA PHE A 7 -50.26 26.06 54.60
C PHE A 7 -50.42 26.33 53.10
N PHE A 8 -49.53 27.15 52.50
CA PHE A 8 -49.39 27.27 51.08
C PHE A 8 -48.40 26.22 50.59
N THR A 9 -48.87 25.26 49.79
CA THR A 9 -48.03 24.27 49.11
C THR A 9 -47.61 24.85 47.77
N ILE A 10 -46.35 25.25 47.63
CA ILE A 10 -45.75 25.66 46.35
C ILE A 10 -45.30 24.40 45.62
N ILE A 11 -45.98 24.03 44.54
CA ILE A 11 -45.57 22.96 43.64
C ILE A 11 -44.51 23.54 42.69
N PHE A 12 -43.25 23.17 42.87
CA PHE A 12 -42.14 23.50 41.96
C PHE A 12 -42.16 22.50 40.79
N PHE A 13 -42.65 22.92 39.62
CA PHE A 13 -42.47 22.16 38.37
C PHE A 13 -41.05 22.39 37.88
N GLY A 14 -40.14 21.45 38.21
CA GLY A 14 -38.80 21.40 37.65
C GLY A 14 -38.84 20.97 36.18
N PHE A 15 -38.68 21.90 35.27
CA PHE A 15 -38.38 21.61 33.86
C PHE A 15 -36.97 21.02 33.81
N ILE A 16 -36.84 19.69 33.71
CA ILE A 16 -35.58 19.03 33.35
C ILE A 16 -35.41 19.23 31.83
N ALA A 17 -34.75 20.30 31.44
CA ALA A 17 -34.24 20.47 30.10
C ALA A 17 -33.12 19.44 29.89
N SER A 18 -33.46 18.29 29.33
CA SER A 18 -32.46 17.32 28.82
C SER A 18 -31.66 17.97 27.70
N HIS A 19 -30.55 18.59 28.05
CA HIS A 19 -29.55 19.00 27.06
C HIS A 19 -28.99 17.72 26.47
N PHE A 20 -29.54 17.28 25.35
CA PHE A 20 -28.83 16.39 24.44
C PHE A 20 -27.57 17.15 23.98
N ILE A 21 -26.45 16.91 24.65
CA ILE A 21 -25.13 17.29 24.13
C ILE A 21 -24.93 16.41 22.90
N GLN A 22 -25.40 16.89 21.75
CA GLN A 22 -24.98 16.38 20.46
C GLN A 22 -23.50 16.69 20.39
N SER A 23 -22.67 15.69 20.68
CA SER A 23 -21.23 15.74 20.44
C SER A 23 -21.04 16.05 18.96
N THR A 24 -20.81 17.32 18.66
CA THR A 24 -20.42 17.78 17.33
C THR A 24 -19.00 17.31 17.09
N HIS A 25 -18.85 16.03 16.71
CA HIS A 25 -17.59 15.58 16.16
C HIS A 25 -17.36 16.39 14.87
N ALA A 26 -16.41 17.31 14.89
CA ALA A 26 -15.99 18.02 13.70
C ALA A 26 -15.64 16.99 12.62
N SER A 27 -16.13 17.21 11.40
CA SER A 27 -15.83 16.34 10.27
C SER A 27 -14.32 16.20 10.09
N PRO A 28 -13.80 14.99 9.78
CA PRO A 28 -12.38 14.80 9.57
C PRO A 28 -11.83 15.76 8.50
N LYS A 29 -10.66 16.35 8.73
CA LYS A 29 -10.02 17.19 7.73
C LYS A 29 -9.47 16.32 6.60
N LEU A 30 -10.11 16.38 5.41
CA LEU A 30 -9.84 15.55 4.23
C LEU A 30 -9.63 16.36 2.94
N GLY A 31 -9.22 17.63 3.07
CA GLY A 31 -9.02 18.54 1.93
C GLY A 31 -10.26 19.35 1.58
N LYS A 32 -10.28 19.91 0.36
CA LYS A 32 -11.36 20.78 -0.14
C LYS A 32 -11.97 20.17 -1.39
N VAL A 33 -13.24 19.81 -1.28
CA VAL A 33 -14.06 19.25 -2.36
C VAL A 33 -15.19 20.22 -2.64
N ASP A 34 -15.45 20.47 -3.93
CA ASP A 34 -16.58 21.27 -4.41
C ASP A 34 -17.41 20.42 -5.38
N PHE A 35 -18.51 19.88 -4.88
CA PHE A 35 -19.43 19.07 -5.64
C PHE A 35 -20.88 19.53 -5.39
N PRO A 36 -21.31 20.64 -6.03
CA PRO A 36 -22.67 21.14 -5.86
C PRO A 36 -23.67 20.12 -6.42
N THR A 37 -24.77 19.92 -5.70
CA THR A 37 -25.86 19.01 -6.08
C THR A 37 -27.21 19.66 -5.78
N SER A 38 -28.30 18.97 -6.12
CA SER A 38 -29.66 19.35 -5.75
C SER A 38 -29.94 19.24 -4.25
N GLY A 39 -29.07 18.54 -3.48
CA GLY A 39 -29.17 18.43 -2.02
C GLY A 39 -28.86 19.74 -1.31
N SER A 40 -29.40 19.90 -0.11
CA SER A 40 -29.24 21.11 0.69
C SER A 40 -28.88 20.83 2.15
N GLY A 41 -28.51 21.89 2.87
CA GLY A 41 -28.34 21.85 4.32
C GLY A 41 -27.38 20.77 4.81
N LEU A 42 -27.87 19.90 5.72
CA LEU A 42 -27.08 18.86 6.37
C LEU A 42 -26.75 17.71 5.41
N ALA A 43 -27.68 17.36 4.50
CA ALA A 43 -27.48 16.29 3.53
C ALA A 43 -26.28 16.60 2.61
N GLN A 44 -26.23 17.81 2.05
CA GLN A 44 -25.12 18.26 1.21
C GLN A 44 -23.79 18.28 1.98
N ARG A 45 -23.75 18.73 3.23
CA ARG A 45 -22.52 18.73 4.03
C ARG A 45 -21.96 17.32 4.24
N HIS A 46 -22.81 16.36 4.61
CA HIS A 46 -22.41 14.97 4.75
C HIS A 46 -21.98 14.35 3.41
N PHE A 47 -22.67 14.70 2.32
CA PHE A 47 -22.29 14.25 0.97
C PHE A 47 -20.87 14.71 0.61
N ILE A 48 -20.53 15.99 0.79
CA ILE A 48 -19.18 16.52 0.54
C ILE A 48 -18.13 15.81 1.40
N SER A 49 -18.42 15.58 2.69
CA SER A 49 -17.53 14.83 3.58
C SER A 49 -17.32 13.39 3.10
N GLY A 50 -18.39 12.75 2.60
CA GLY A 50 -18.35 11.43 2.00
C GLY A 50 -17.48 11.39 0.73
N VAL A 51 -17.60 12.38 -0.16
CA VAL A 51 -16.77 12.48 -1.38
C VAL A 51 -15.30 12.68 -1.03
N ALA A 52 -14.98 13.55 -0.07
CA ALA A 52 -13.60 13.77 0.37
C ALA A 52 -12.98 12.49 0.97
N ALA A 53 -13.75 11.73 1.75
CA ALA A 53 -13.33 10.44 2.28
C ALA A 53 -13.17 9.39 1.17
N LEU A 54 -14.05 9.39 0.16
CA LEU A 54 -13.99 8.50 -0.99
C LEU A 54 -12.73 8.75 -1.82
N HIS A 55 -12.39 9.99 -2.10
CA HIS A 55 -11.14 10.36 -2.78
C HIS A 55 -9.88 10.02 -1.97
N SER A 56 -10.00 9.95 -0.65
CA SER A 56 -8.93 9.49 0.24
C SER A 56 -8.91 7.96 0.42
N PHE A 57 -9.72 7.21 -0.34
CA PHE A 57 -9.92 5.75 -0.24
C PHE A 57 -10.27 5.27 1.16
N TRP A 58 -10.85 6.14 1.97
CA TRP A 58 -11.33 5.81 3.30
C TRP A 58 -12.80 5.36 3.22
N TYR A 59 -12.99 4.23 2.53
CA TYR A 59 -14.32 3.71 2.17
C TYR A 59 -15.29 3.52 3.35
N PRO A 60 -14.86 3.04 4.55
CA PRO A 60 -15.79 2.94 5.68
C PRO A 60 -16.31 4.31 6.15
N GLU A 61 -15.47 5.34 6.17
CA GLU A 61 -15.87 6.70 6.55
C GLU A 61 -16.73 7.34 5.46
N ALA A 62 -16.37 7.13 4.18
CA ALA A 62 -17.16 7.61 3.05
C ALA A 62 -18.59 7.05 3.11
N LEU A 63 -18.74 5.73 3.30
CA LEU A 63 -20.04 5.09 3.42
C LEU A 63 -20.85 5.64 4.60
N LYS A 64 -20.21 5.83 5.76
CA LYS A 64 -20.85 6.40 6.96
C LYS A 64 -21.35 7.82 6.72
N GLU A 65 -20.57 8.66 6.03
CA GLU A 65 -20.98 10.04 5.72
C GLU A 65 -22.11 10.06 4.66
N PHE A 66 -22.06 9.23 3.62
CA PHE A 66 -23.16 9.13 2.66
C PHE A 66 -24.46 8.61 3.31
N GLN A 67 -24.37 7.65 4.23
CA GLN A 67 -25.54 7.20 5.01
C GLN A 67 -26.09 8.28 5.95
N ARG A 68 -25.26 9.16 6.47
CA ARG A 68 -25.70 10.34 7.21
C ARG A 68 -26.40 11.33 6.29
N SER A 69 -25.91 11.48 5.08
CA SER A 69 -26.51 12.33 4.05
C SER A 69 -27.92 11.85 3.68
N THR A 70 -28.09 10.56 3.37
CA THR A 70 -29.39 9.97 3.03
C THR A 70 -30.35 9.87 4.24
N LYS A 71 -29.80 9.80 5.47
CA LYS A 71 -30.61 9.90 6.70
C LYS A 71 -31.11 11.33 6.93
N ALA A 72 -30.33 12.34 6.61
CA ALA A 72 -30.71 13.75 6.74
C ALA A 72 -31.75 14.15 5.69
N ASP A 73 -31.68 13.58 4.50
CA ASP A 73 -32.66 13.76 3.42
C ASP A 73 -32.83 12.43 2.64
N PRO A 74 -33.88 11.65 2.93
CA PRO A 74 -34.14 10.37 2.25
C PRO A 74 -34.47 10.52 0.75
N ALA A 75 -34.78 11.71 0.25
CA ALA A 75 -35.03 11.97 -1.18
C ALA A 75 -33.75 12.35 -1.93
N PHE A 76 -32.65 12.56 -1.24
CA PHE A 76 -31.40 13.04 -1.85
C PHE A 76 -30.70 11.92 -2.65
N ALA A 77 -30.94 11.89 -3.96
CA ALA A 77 -30.44 10.88 -4.89
C ALA A 77 -28.91 10.75 -4.90
N MET A 78 -28.17 11.86 -4.86
CA MET A 78 -26.70 11.83 -4.86
C MET A 78 -26.13 11.22 -3.59
N GLY A 79 -26.82 11.23 -2.47
CA GLY A 79 -26.44 10.51 -1.28
C GLY A 79 -26.39 8.99 -1.53
N TYR A 80 -27.39 8.43 -2.18
CA TYR A 80 -27.41 7.00 -2.56
C TYR A 80 -26.41 6.67 -3.67
N TRP A 81 -26.16 7.58 -4.59
CA TRP A 81 -25.06 7.46 -5.54
C TRP A 81 -23.73 7.32 -4.77
N GLY A 82 -23.49 8.17 -3.78
CA GLY A 82 -22.30 8.12 -2.93
C GLY A 82 -22.16 6.81 -2.16
N GLU A 83 -23.27 6.31 -1.54
CA GLU A 83 -23.29 4.99 -0.90
C GLU A 83 -22.85 3.90 -1.89
N ALA A 84 -23.38 3.90 -3.10
CA ALA A 84 -22.99 2.94 -4.15
C ALA A 84 -21.51 3.05 -4.49
N MET A 85 -21.00 4.26 -4.70
CA MET A 85 -19.58 4.48 -5.05
C MET A 85 -18.63 4.01 -3.93
N ALA A 86 -19.02 4.10 -2.66
CA ALA A 86 -18.23 3.61 -1.54
C ALA A 86 -18.05 2.06 -1.52
N HIS A 87 -18.84 1.34 -2.29
CA HIS A 87 -18.72 -0.12 -2.47
C HIS A 87 -17.79 -0.53 -3.61
N ASN A 88 -17.10 0.40 -4.28
CA ASN A 88 -16.12 0.12 -5.33
C ASN A 88 -14.72 0.59 -4.92
N ALA A 89 -13.79 -0.33 -4.82
CA ALA A 89 -12.38 -0.06 -4.56
C ALA A 89 -11.53 -0.51 -5.76
N PRO A 90 -11.44 0.31 -6.85
CA PRO A 90 -10.94 -0.12 -8.16
C PRO A 90 -9.47 -0.57 -8.12
N LEU A 91 -8.61 0.09 -7.35
CA LEU A 91 -7.19 -0.28 -7.25
C LEU A 91 -6.93 -1.57 -6.48
N TRP A 92 -7.91 -2.06 -5.72
CA TRP A 92 -7.86 -3.38 -5.05
C TRP A 92 -8.71 -4.43 -5.75
N GLU A 93 -9.30 -4.11 -6.91
CA GLU A 93 -10.20 -4.99 -7.67
C GLU A 93 -11.38 -5.52 -6.83
N ARG A 94 -11.76 -4.78 -5.77
CA ARG A 94 -12.85 -5.15 -4.86
C ARG A 94 -14.10 -4.33 -5.15
N GLN A 95 -15.22 -5.02 -5.25
CA GLN A 95 -16.52 -4.42 -5.50
C GLN A 95 -17.62 -5.23 -4.80
N ASP A 96 -18.44 -4.57 -3.98
CA ASP A 96 -19.68 -5.14 -3.46
C ASP A 96 -20.86 -4.67 -4.32
N SER A 97 -21.06 -5.35 -5.45
CA SER A 97 -22.13 -5.02 -6.39
C SER A 97 -23.53 -5.23 -5.80
N LYS A 98 -23.70 -6.10 -4.80
CA LYS A 98 -24.99 -6.32 -4.17
C LYS A 98 -25.42 -5.10 -3.35
N SER A 99 -24.57 -4.64 -2.45
CA SER A 99 -24.85 -3.47 -1.61
C SER A 99 -24.98 -2.19 -2.45
N ALA A 100 -24.13 -2.03 -3.49
CA ALA A 100 -24.21 -0.88 -4.39
C ALA A 100 -25.53 -0.83 -5.16
N LYS A 101 -26.02 -1.97 -5.68
CA LYS A 101 -27.33 -2.04 -6.35
C LYS A 101 -28.49 -1.72 -5.42
N VAL A 102 -28.41 -2.15 -4.16
CA VAL A 102 -29.40 -1.79 -3.14
C VAL A 102 -29.41 -0.28 -2.90
N ALA A 103 -28.25 0.37 -2.83
CA ALA A 103 -28.19 1.82 -2.71
C ALA A 103 -28.81 2.52 -3.94
N LEU A 104 -28.39 2.14 -5.15
CA LEU A 104 -28.91 2.74 -6.39
C LEU A 104 -30.41 2.52 -6.59
N SER A 105 -30.99 1.39 -6.12
CA SER A 105 -32.42 1.12 -6.25
C SER A 105 -33.30 2.03 -5.38
N LYS A 106 -32.72 2.76 -4.44
CA LYS A 106 -33.44 3.76 -3.62
C LYS A 106 -33.61 5.10 -4.36
N ILE A 107 -32.93 5.30 -5.47
CA ILE A 107 -33.13 6.47 -6.35
C ILE A 107 -34.38 6.20 -7.17
N SER A 108 -35.52 6.69 -6.69
CA SER A 108 -36.85 6.39 -7.26
C SER A 108 -37.14 7.22 -8.50
N ASP A 109 -36.60 8.45 -8.60
CA ASP A 109 -36.87 9.37 -9.68
C ASP A 109 -35.64 10.22 -10.02
N LEU A 110 -35.47 10.49 -11.30
CA LEU A 110 -34.45 11.41 -11.82
C LEU A 110 -35.05 12.79 -12.17
N LEU A 111 -36.37 12.95 -12.05
CA LEU A 111 -37.04 14.23 -12.25
C LEU A 111 -36.63 15.21 -11.15
N GLY A 112 -36.29 16.43 -11.53
CA GLY A 112 -35.81 17.46 -10.60
C GLY A 112 -34.31 17.44 -10.33
N LEU A 113 -33.57 16.39 -10.76
CA LEU A 113 -32.12 16.37 -10.74
C LEU A 113 -31.55 17.15 -11.92
N THR A 114 -30.42 17.80 -11.70
CA THR A 114 -29.68 18.41 -12.81
C THR A 114 -29.21 17.34 -13.80
N GLN A 115 -29.03 17.69 -15.07
CA GLN A 115 -28.52 16.77 -16.08
C GLN A 115 -27.15 16.19 -15.67
N ARG A 116 -26.33 16.97 -14.98
CA ARG A 116 -25.04 16.54 -14.44
C ARG A 116 -25.21 15.43 -13.40
N GLU A 117 -26.12 15.55 -12.45
CA GLU A 117 -26.39 14.50 -11.46
C GLU A 117 -26.92 13.22 -12.12
N GLN A 118 -27.81 13.37 -13.09
CA GLN A 118 -28.31 12.24 -13.88
C GLN A 118 -27.17 11.49 -14.60
N ASP A 119 -26.24 12.22 -15.23
CA ASP A 119 -25.10 11.64 -15.92
C ASP A 119 -24.21 10.83 -14.94
N TYR A 120 -23.94 11.32 -13.73
CA TYR A 120 -23.19 10.58 -12.68
C TYR A 120 -23.93 9.31 -12.20
N ILE A 121 -25.23 9.40 -12.00
CA ILE A 121 -26.05 8.25 -11.59
C ILE A 121 -26.05 7.18 -12.69
N GLN A 122 -26.24 7.59 -13.95
CA GLN A 122 -26.20 6.68 -15.11
C GLN A 122 -24.82 6.01 -15.25
N ALA A 123 -23.73 6.74 -15.03
CA ALA A 123 -22.38 6.16 -15.02
C ALA A 123 -22.24 5.10 -13.91
N ALA A 124 -22.73 5.36 -12.70
CA ALA A 124 -22.72 4.35 -11.61
C ALA A 124 -23.60 3.13 -11.94
N GLN A 125 -24.74 3.31 -12.62
CA GLN A 125 -25.57 2.19 -13.09
C GLN A 125 -24.84 1.29 -14.10
N LEU A 126 -23.96 1.85 -14.95
CA LEU A 126 -23.09 1.07 -15.84
C LEU A 126 -22.05 0.28 -15.04
N LEU A 127 -21.43 0.88 -14.01
CA LEU A 127 -20.44 0.25 -13.15
C LEU A 127 -20.97 -0.99 -12.44
N TYR A 128 -22.26 -0.97 -12.08
CA TYR A 128 -22.93 -2.07 -11.37
C TYR A 128 -23.94 -2.82 -12.24
N GLY A 129 -23.92 -2.61 -13.55
CA GLY A 129 -24.82 -3.22 -14.51
C GLY A 129 -24.64 -4.73 -14.68
N LYS A 130 -25.06 -5.25 -15.85
CA LYS A 130 -24.90 -6.66 -16.25
C LYS A 130 -23.51 -6.91 -16.85
N GLY A 131 -23.07 -8.18 -16.85
CA GLY A 131 -21.84 -8.61 -17.49
C GLY A 131 -20.62 -8.65 -16.55
N GLU A 132 -19.48 -8.97 -17.13
CA GLU A 132 -18.21 -9.09 -16.40
C GLU A 132 -17.71 -7.74 -15.88
N LYS A 133 -17.03 -7.77 -14.73
CA LYS A 133 -16.50 -6.56 -14.09
C LYS A 133 -15.62 -5.73 -15.03
N LYS A 134 -14.75 -6.36 -15.79
CA LYS A 134 -13.86 -5.68 -16.75
C LYS A 134 -14.64 -4.84 -17.76
N ASN A 135 -15.72 -5.39 -18.31
CA ASN A 135 -16.57 -4.71 -19.29
C ASN A 135 -17.34 -3.53 -18.64
N ARG A 136 -17.83 -3.73 -17.41
CA ARG A 136 -18.51 -2.68 -16.65
C ARG A 136 -17.57 -1.55 -16.27
N ASP A 137 -16.33 -1.85 -15.84
CA ASP A 137 -15.31 -0.84 -15.53
C ASP A 137 -14.97 0.01 -16.77
N ASN A 138 -14.86 -0.61 -17.96
CA ASN A 138 -14.66 0.10 -19.23
C ASN A 138 -15.87 0.98 -19.59
N ALA A 139 -17.09 0.47 -19.43
CA ALA A 139 -18.30 1.23 -19.70
C ALA A 139 -18.41 2.47 -18.78
N TYR A 140 -18.12 2.28 -17.49
CA TYR A 140 -18.05 3.36 -16.50
C TYR A 140 -17.00 4.41 -16.88
N SER A 141 -15.78 3.99 -17.21
CA SER A 141 -14.71 4.91 -17.60
C SER A 141 -15.08 5.72 -18.85
N ASN A 142 -15.70 5.08 -19.84
CA ASN A 142 -16.19 5.78 -21.04
C ASN A 142 -17.29 6.79 -20.71
N ALA A 143 -18.19 6.47 -19.76
CA ALA A 143 -19.20 7.42 -19.29
C ALA A 143 -18.54 8.59 -18.54
N MET A 144 -17.60 8.32 -17.65
CA MET A 144 -16.86 9.38 -16.93
C MET A 144 -16.05 10.27 -17.88
N LYS A 145 -15.47 9.70 -18.94
CA LYS A 145 -14.81 10.49 -20.00
C LYS A 145 -15.78 11.47 -20.67
N LYS A 146 -17.01 11.04 -20.96
CA LYS A 146 -18.03 11.92 -21.55
C LYS A 146 -18.43 13.04 -20.59
N ILE A 147 -18.58 12.73 -19.30
CA ILE A 147 -18.91 13.73 -18.26
C ILE A 147 -17.77 14.76 -18.14
N TYR A 148 -16.51 14.29 -18.07
CA TYR A 148 -15.31 15.14 -18.03
C TYR A 148 -15.25 16.11 -19.22
N ILE A 149 -15.52 15.63 -20.44
CA ILE A 149 -15.54 16.47 -21.64
C ILE A 149 -16.72 17.45 -21.64
N LYS A 150 -17.90 16.99 -21.18
CA LYS A 150 -19.14 17.78 -21.17
C LYS A 150 -19.10 18.90 -20.12
N TYR A 151 -18.41 18.65 -19.00
CA TYR A 151 -18.33 19.59 -17.87
C TYR A 151 -16.87 19.93 -17.53
N PRO A 152 -16.15 20.69 -18.36
CA PRO A 152 -14.70 20.90 -18.23
C PRO A 152 -14.26 21.66 -16.97
N LYS A 153 -15.20 22.31 -16.26
CA LYS A 153 -14.94 22.98 -14.98
C LYS A 153 -15.27 22.10 -13.77
N ASP A 154 -15.79 20.89 -13.99
CA ASP A 154 -16.13 19.95 -12.93
C ASP A 154 -14.91 19.14 -12.52
N LEU A 155 -14.24 19.54 -11.45
CA LEU A 155 -13.04 18.85 -10.95
C LEU A 155 -13.37 17.42 -10.49
N GLU A 156 -14.59 17.18 -10.02
CA GLU A 156 -15.01 15.82 -9.63
C GLU A 156 -15.11 14.89 -10.84
N ALA A 157 -15.60 15.40 -11.98
CA ALA A 157 -15.62 14.63 -13.22
C ALA A 157 -14.20 14.23 -13.65
N ALA A 158 -13.25 15.15 -13.57
CA ALA A 158 -11.84 14.89 -13.82
C ALA A 158 -11.29 13.83 -12.83
N CYS A 159 -11.58 13.95 -11.53
CA CYS A 159 -11.14 13.02 -10.50
C CYS A 159 -11.69 11.60 -10.74
N PHE A 160 -13.00 11.45 -10.94
CA PHE A 160 -13.60 10.13 -11.16
C PHE A 160 -13.16 9.50 -12.49
N TYR A 161 -12.94 10.31 -13.53
CA TYR A 161 -12.37 9.81 -14.78
C TYR A 161 -10.92 9.34 -14.58
N SER A 162 -10.07 10.14 -13.94
CA SER A 162 -8.69 9.77 -13.59
C SER A 162 -8.65 8.45 -12.80
N LEU A 163 -9.49 8.32 -11.75
CA LEU A 163 -9.57 7.08 -10.96
C LEU A 163 -10.03 5.87 -11.78
N SER A 164 -10.96 6.08 -12.71
CA SER A 164 -11.44 5.00 -13.58
C SER A 164 -10.34 4.46 -14.50
N LEU A 165 -9.46 5.34 -15.02
CA LEU A 165 -8.30 4.96 -15.81
C LEU A 165 -7.31 4.12 -14.99
N LEU A 166 -7.05 4.49 -13.72
CA LEU A 166 -6.22 3.68 -12.81
C LEU A 166 -6.83 2.29 -12.57
N GLY A 167 -8.14 2.20 -12.41
CA GLY A 167 -8.86 0.93 -12.26
C GLY A 167 -8.70 0.04 -13.48
N ILE A 168 -8.86 0.59 -14.70
CA ILE A 168 -8.67 -0.14 -15.96
C ILE A 168 -7.20 -0.55 -16.12
N ALA A 169 -6.25 0.35 -15.87
CA ALA A 169 -4.83 0.05 -15.95
C ALA A 169 -4.46 -1.15 -15.05
N ARG A 170 -5.05 -1.23 -13.86
CA ARG A 170 -4.87 -2.37 -12.95
C ARG A 170 -5.32 -3.69 -13.59
N ASN A 171 -6.52 -3.70 -14.16
CA ASN A 171 -7.10 -4.86 -14.84
C ASN A 171 -6.32 -5.27 -16.10
N ALA A 172 -5.67 -4.30 -16.78
CA ALA A 172 -4.83 -4.50 -17.96
C ALA A 172 -3.36 -4.86 -17.65
N GLY A 173 -3.07 -5.20 -16.40
CA GLY A 173 -1.70 -5.59 -16.02
C GLY A 173 -0.76 -4.41 -15.73
N GLY A 174 -1.28 -3.21 -15.54
CA GLY A 174 -0.51 -2.01 -15.20
C GLY A 174 -0.10 -1.19 -16.43
N GLU A 175 -0.96 -1.08 -17.43
CA GLU A 175 -0.70 -0.34 -18.65
C GLU A 175 -0.25 1.10 -18.36
N ILE A 176 0.99 1.41 -18.73
CA ILE A 176 1.67 2.67 -18.40
C ILE A 176 0.96 3.89 -19.02
N LYS A 177 0.42 3.74 -20.25
CA LYS A 177 -0.30 4.82 -20.93
C LYS A 177 -1.50 5.29 -20.13
N LEU A 178 -2.33 4.36 -19.64
CA LEU A 178 -3.51 4.71 -18.82
C LEU A 178 -3.13 5.36 -17.49
N LYS A 179 -2.00 4.95 -16.91
CA LYS A 179 -1.45 5.59 -15.71
C LYS A 179 -1.03 7.03 -16.00
N VAL A 180 -0.31 7.26 -17.10
CA VAL A 180 0.14 8.60 -17.50
C VAL A 180 -1.06 9.50 -17.81
N ASP A 181 -2.05 9.01 -18.57
CA ASP A 181 -3.27 9.75 -18.85
C ASP A 181 -4.02 10.14 -17.56
N SER A 182 -4.14 9.20 -16.61
CA SER A 182 -4.72 9.47 -15.29
C SER A 182 -3.94 10.51 -14.50
N GLY A 183 -2.61 10.39 -14.49
CA GLY A 183 -1.74 11.31 -13.78
C GLY A 183 -1.80 12.73 -14.34
N ALA A 184 -1.86 12.89 -15.66
CA ALA A 184 -2.01 14.18 -16.31
C ALA A 184 -3.30 14.89 -15.85
N ILE A 185 -4.43 14.18 -15.88
CA ILE A 185 -5.72 14.72 -15.39
C ILE A 185 -5.64 15.09 -13.90
N ALA A 186 -5.01 14.25 -13.08
CA ALA A 186 -4.85 14.54 -11.66
C ALA A 186 -4.00 15.80 -11.41
N LEU A 187 -2.97 16.03 -12.23
CA LEU A 187 -2.15 17.24 -12.16
C LEU A 187 -2.92 18.49 -12.63
N GLU A 188 -3.79 18.40 -13.65
CA GLU A 188 -4.69 19.50 -14.05
C GLU A 188 -5.61 19.91 -12.90
N VAL A 189 -6.15 18.94 -12.14
CA VAL A 189 -6.93 19.22 -10.93
C VAL A 189 -6.05 19.87 -9.86
N TYR A 190 -4.80 19.40 -9.70
CA TYR A 190 -3.87 19.94 -8.71
C TYR A 190 -3.51 21.41 -8.97
N GLU A 191 -3.38 21.82 -10.22
CA GLU A 191 -3.15 23.21 -10.60
C GLU A 191 -4.32 24.12 -10.24
N GLN A 192 -5.57 23.63 -10.38
CA GLN A 192 -6.78 24.41 -10.09
C GLN A 192 -7.15 24.40 -8.60
N ASN A 193 -6.97 23.26 -7.91
CA ASN A 193 -7.26 23.11 -6.49
C ASN A 193 -6.19 22.21 -5.84
N PRO A 194 -5.06 22.77 -5.39
CA PRO A 194 -3.98 21.97 -4.78
C PRO A 194 -4.35 21.37 -3.42
N ASP A 195 -5.49 21.72 -2.83
CA ASP A 195 -6.02 21.12 -1.60
C ASP A 195 -7.08 20.03 -1.89
N HIS A 196 -7.34 19.73 -3.16
CA HIS A 196 -8.26 18.65 -3.53
C HIS A 196 -7.63 17.27 -3.22
N PRO A 197 -8.31 16.39 -2.44
CA PRO A 197 -7.72 15.12 -2.04
C PRO A 197 -7.41 14.20 -3.23
N CYS A 198 -8.24 14.17 -4.28
CA CYS A 198 -7.99 13.34 -5.44
C CYS A 198 -6.73 13.76 -6.20
N ALA A 199 -6.47 15.06 -6.31
CA ALA A 199 -5.41 15.60 -7.13
C ALA A 199 -4.03 15.03 -6.75
N ALA A 200 -3.63 15.21 -5.50
CA ALA A 200 -2.37 14.66 -5.01
C ALA A 200 -2.40 13.13 -4.95
N HIS A 201 -3.51 12.53 -4.51
CA HIS A 201 -3.64 11.10 -4.31
C HIS A 201 -3.51 10.30 -5.62
N TYR A 202 -4.25 10.72 -6.63
CA TYR A 202 -4.29 9.98 -7.91
C TYR A 202 -3.01 10.19 -8.71
N ALA A 203 -2.37 11.37 -8.62
CA ALA A 203 -1.04 11.59 -9.17
C ALA A 203 0.01 10.64 -8.55
N ILE A 204 -0.04 10.42 -7.22
CA ILE A 204 0.84 9.45 -6.56
C ILE A 204 0.61 8.05 -7.11
N HIS A 205 -0.64 7.58 -7.20
CA HIS A 205 -0.93 6.24 -7.75
C HIS A 205 -0.56 6.10 -9.23
N ALA A 206 -0.77 7.14 -10.02
CA ALA A 206 -0.46 7.16 -11.44
C ALA A 206 1.05 7.04 -11.68
N PHE A 207 1.85 7.79 -10.93
CA PHE A 207 3.28 7.87 -11.10
C PHE A 207 4.08 7.02 -10.10
N ASP A 208 3.43 6.10 -9.38
CA ASP A 208 4.13 5.07 -8.58
C ASP A 208 4.83 4.06 -9.51
N HIS A 209 5.96 4.51 -10.03
CA HIS A 209 6.81 3.79 -10.97
C HIS A 209 8.23 4.38 -10.90
N PRO A 210 9.30 3.58 -10.96
CA PRO A 210 10.67 4.08 -10.85
C PRO A 210 10.98 5.26 -11.79
N ASP A 211 10.54 5.17 -13.06
CA ASP A 211 10.82 6.20 -14.06
C ASP A 211 9.91 7.45 -13.96
N LEU A 212 8.77 7.36 -13.27
CA LEU A 212 7.76 8.42 -13.23
C LEU A 212 7.63 9.09 -11.87
N ALA A 213 8.16 8.48 -10.80
CA ALA A 213 7.93 8.92 -9.42
C ALA A 213 8.27 10.39 -9.17
N ARG A 214 9.27 10.93 -9.87
CA ARG A 214 9.67 12.33 -9.75
C ARG A 214 8.55 13.29 -10.13
N LEU A 215 7.65 12.92 -11.04
CA LEU A 215 6.49 13.73 -11.45
C LEU A 215 5.49 13.90 -10.31
N ALA A 216 5.39 12.92 -9.40
CA ALA A 216 4.47 12.99 -8.25
C ALA A 216 5.13 13.51 -6.96
N LEU A 217 6.41 13.89 -6.96
CA LEU A 217 7.09 14.35 -5.75
C LEU A 217 6.39 15.56 -5.09
N PRO A 218 5.95 16.61 -5.82
CA PRO A 218 5.20 17.72 -5.22
C PRO A 218 3.90 17.27 -4.56
N SER A 219 3.16 16.36 -5.20
CA SER A 219 1.94 15.76 -4.67
C SER A 219 2.20 14.95 -3.40
N ALA A 220 3.27 14.14 -3.38
CA ALA A 220 3.67 13.36 -2.21
C ALA A 220 4.04 14.25 -1.01
N GLN A 221 4.76 15.34 -1.23
CA GLN A 221 5.16 16.28 -0.17
C GLN A 221 3.97 17.03 0.46
N ARG A 222 2.81 17.07 -0.21
CA ARG A 222 1.64 17.82 0.22
C ARG A 222 0.49 16.95 0.74
N TYR A 223 0.28 15.75 0.19
CA TYR A 223 -0.96 14.99 0.38
C TYR A 223 -1.27 14.69 1.86
N ALA A 224 -0.29 14.31 2.66
CA ALA A 224 -0.46 14.07 4.09
C ALA A 224 -1.00 15.30 4.87
N LYS A 225 -0.74 16.51 4.38
CA LYS A 225 -1.24 17.77 4.96
C LYS A 225 -2.65 18.10 4.48
N ILE A 226 -3.02 17.66 3.27
CA ILE A 226 -4.38 17.84 2.71
C ILE A 226 -5.38 17.00 3.49
N ALA A 227 -5.09 15.72 3.72
CA ALA A 227 -6.00 14.78 4.36
C ALA A 227 -5.38 14.12 5.63
N PRO A 228 -5.02 14.91 6.67
CA PRO A 228 -4.28 14.41 7.83
C PRO A 228 -5.06 13.39 8.67
N ALA A 229 -6.38 13.36 8.55
CA ALA A 229 -7.23 12.42 9.30
C ALA A 229 -7.25 11.00 8.71
N SER A 230 -6.87 10.84 7.44
CA SER A 230 -6.83 9.55 6.75
C SER A 230 -5.46 8.88 6.92
N HIS A 231 -5.44 7.69 7.53
CA HIS A 231 -4.19 6.91 7.62
C HIS A 231 -3.64 6.56 6.24
N HIS A 232 -4.52 6.29 5.25
CA HIS A 232 -4.10 6.01 3.89
C HIS A 232 -3.42 7.25 3.26
N ALA A 233 -3.96 8.46 3.46
CA ALA A 233 -3.33 9.69 2.98
C ALA A 233 -1.98 9.98 3.63
N GLN A 234 -1.78 9.56 4.89
CA GLN A 234 -0.49 9.64 5.56
C GLN A 234 0.54 8.64 4.98
N HIS A 235 0.08 7.48 4.49
CA HIS A 235 0.93 6.45 3.89
C HIS A 235 1.34 6.76 2.43
N MET A 236 0.42 7.33 1.64
CA MET A 236 0.60 7.48 0.19
C MET A 236 1.89 8.18 -0.25
N PRO A 237 2.38 9.22 0.45
CA PRO A 237 3.68 9.83 0.10
C PRO A 237 4.83 8.82 0.07
N ALA A 238 4.81 7.79 0.93
CA ALA A 238 5.85 6.77 0.98
C ALA A 238 5.98 5.97 -0.32
N HIS A 239 4.93 5.86 -1.14
CA HIS A 239 5.01 5.26 -2.46
C HIS A 239 6.08 5.96 -3.32
N ILE A 240 6.01 7.28 -3.37
CA ILE A 240 6.96 8.10 -4.15
C ILE A 240 8.33 8.18 -3.47
N PHE A 241 8.36 8.35 -2.15
CA PHE A 241 9.62 8.44 -1.42
C PHE A 241 10.45 7.16 -1.54
N ILE A 242 9.84 5.97 -1.49
CA ILE A 242 10.56 4.69 -1.71
C ILE A 242 11.04 4.57 -3.15
N GLN A 243 10.23 4.96 -4.15
CA GLN A 243 10.64 4.97 -5.56
C GLN A 243 11.81 5.91 -5.84
N LEU A 244 12.01 6.92 -5.00
CA LEU A 244 13.13 7.88 -5.09
C LEU A 244 14.26 7.60 -4.09
N GLY A 245 14.14 6.54 -3.27
CA GLY A 245 15.12 6.20 -2.24
C GLY A 245 15.23 7.22 -1.10
N MET A 246 14.16 7.98 -0.85
CA MET A 246 14.04 9.00 0.21
C MET A 246 13.57 8.34 1.51
N TRP A 247 14.49 7.63 2.18
CA TRP A 247 14.14 6.75 3.30
C TRP A 247 13.60 7.50 4.52
N SER A 248 14.17 8.66 4.87
CA SER A 248 13.72 9.47 6.02
C SER A 248 12.29 10.00 5.86
N GLU A 249 11.92 10.41 4.65
CA GLU A 249 10.58 10.87 4.33
C GLU A 249 9.58 9.69 4.31
N ALA A 250 10.00 8.55 3.79
CA ALA A 250 9.21 7.32 3.81
C ALA A 250 8.97 6.81 5.24
N GLU A 251 9.97 6.89 6.12
CA GLU A 251 9.84 6.60 7.56
C GLU A 251 8.75 7.46 8.18
N LYS A 252 8.89 8.78 8.09
CA LYS A 252 7.92 9.73 8.67
C LYS A 252 6.50 9.53 8.16
N SER A 253 6.35 9.31 6.86
CA SER A 253 5.05 9.04 6.22
C SER A 253 4.38 7.80 6.82
N ASN A 254 5.11 6.69 6.94
CA ASN A 254 4.54 5.44 7.46
C ASN A 254 4.36 5.46 8.99
N GLU A 255 5.22 6.13 9.76
CA GLU A 255 5.02 6.35 11.21
C GLU A 255 3.72 7.13 11.46
N ASN A 256 3.47 8.20 10.70
CA ASN A 256 2.25 8.98 10.79
C ASN A 256 1.01 8.14 10.41
N SER A 257 1.11 7.36 9.34
CA SER A 257 0.03 6.47 8.92
C SER A 257 -0.32 5.44 10.01
N TRP A 258 0.68 4.76 10.54
CA TRP A 258 0.49 3.78 11.60
C TRP A 258 -0.14 4.41 12.84
N SER A 259 0.35 5.57 13.27
CA SER A 259 -0.19 6.32 14.41
C SER A 259 -1.65 6.73 14.17
N THR A 260 -1.96 7.28 13.00
CA THR A 260 -3.32 7.70 12.62
C THR A 260 -4.27 6.51 12.57
N SER A 261 -3.82 5.38 12.04
CA SER A 261 -4.58 4.13 12.00
C SER A 261 -4.91 3.59 13.40
N LYS A 262 -3.97 3.61 14.32
CA LYS A 262 -4.22 3.22 15.72
C LYS A 262 -5.30 4.09 16.38
N LYS A 263 -5.18 5.42 16.23
CA LYS A 263 -6.15 6.39 16.77
C LYS A 263 -7.55 6.19 16.19
N TRP A 264 -7.64 5.88 14.89
CA TRP A 264 -8.92 5.59 14.25
C TRP A 264 -9.56 4.31 14.81
N VAL A 265 -8.77 3.21 14.90
CA VAL A 265 -9.26 1.93 15.44
C VAL A 265 -9.75 2.06 16.89
N GLU A 266 -9.02 2.85 17.71
CA GLU A 266 -9.39 3.14 19.09
C GLU A 266 -10.69 3.98 19.19
N ARG A 267 -10.76 5.08 18.43
CA ARG A 267 -11.95 5.95 18.39
C ARG A 267 -13.21 5.21 17.98
N GLU A 268 -13.12 4.36 16.95
CA GLU A 268 -14.25 3.59 16.43
C GLU A 268 -14.47 2.27 17.18
N LYS A 269 -13.69 2.00 18.23
CA LYS A 269 -13.74 0.76 19.05
C LYS A 269 -13.65 -0.50 18.19
N LEU A 270 -12.83 -0.47 17.14
CA LEU A 270 -12.62 -1.59 16.22
C LEU A 270 -11.59 -2.57 16.79
N PRO A 271 -11.65 -3.86 16.38
CA PRO A 271 -10.57 -4.81 16.65
C PRO A 271 -9.22 -4.32 16.09
N LYS A 272 -8.12 -4.61 16.78
CA LYS A 272 -6.76 -4.24 16.36
C LYS A 272 -6.41 -4.75 14.95
N SER A 273 -7.03 -5.85 14.51
CA SER A 273 -6.90 -6.38 13.14
C SER A 273 -7.34 -5.40 12.03
N ASN A 274 -7.99 -4.28 12.37
CA ASN A 274 -8.33 -3.20 11.44
C ASN A 274 -7.24 -2.13 11.31
N ARG A 275 -6.15 -2.19 12.09
CA ARG A 275 -5.00 -1.30 11.93
C ARG A 275 -4.37 -1.42 10.55
N ASP A 276 -3.64 -0.42 10.12
CA ASP A 276 -2.98 -0.42 8.80
C ASP A 276 -1.63 -1.15 8.81
N TYR A 277 -1.69 -2.49 8.81
CA TYR A 277 -0.48 -3.32 8.71
C TYR A 277 0.22 -3.19 7.36
N HIS A 278 -0.41 -2.58 6.35
CA HIS A 278 0.25 -2.29 5.09
C HIS A 278 1.34 -1.23 5.28
N SER A 279 0.99 -0.11 5.90
CA SER A 279 1.97 0.93 6.23
C SER A 279 3.00 0.45 7.24
N LEU A 280 2.62 -0.40 8.20
CA LEU A 280 3.54 -0.99 9.18
C LEU A 280 4.61 -1.86 8.52
N GLN A 281 4.23 -2.70 7.55
CA GLN A 281 5.18 -3.53 6.79
C GLN A 281 6.12 -2.67 5.95
N TRP A 282 5.63 -1.57 5.36
CA TRP A 282 6.47 -0.63 4.63
C TRP A 282 7.46 0.09 5.57
N LEU A 283 6.99 0.52 6.74
CA LEU A 283 7.82 1.12 7.77
C LEU A 283 8.94 0.16 8.22
N HIS A 284 8.59 -1.11 8.42
CA HIS A 284 9.56 -2.14 8.76
C HIS A 284 10.68 -2.24 7.71
N TYR A 285 10.32 -2.30 6.42
CA TYR A 285 11.29 -2.32 5.34
C TYR A 285 12.16 -1.05 5.30
N VAL A 286 11.56 0.11 5.49
CA VAL A 286 12.28 1.39 5.53
C VAL A 286 13.28 1.44 6.71
N TYR A 287 12.91 0.92 7.88
CA TYR A 287 13.84 0.80 9.00
C TYR A 287 15.03 -0.11 8.68
N LEU A 288 14.77 -1.25 8.00
CA LEU A 288 15.86 -2.15 7.57
C LEU A 288 16.81 -1.45 6.61
N GLN A 289 16.29 -0.66 5.65
CA GLN A 289 17.13 0.09 4.71
C GLN A 289 18.00 1.15 5.40
N GLN A 290 17.54 1.70 6.52
CA GLN A 290 18.29 2.67 7.33
C GLN A 290 19.14 2.04 8.44
N GLY A 291 19.16 0.71 8.56
CA GLY A 291 19.88 0.01 9.63
C GLY A 291 19.27 0.18 11.03
N LEU A 292 18.02 0.62 11.13
CA LEU A 292 17.28 0.79 12.39
C LEU A 292 16.66 -0.53 12.84
N ILE A 293 17.51 -1.52 13.12
CA ILE A 293 17.08 -2.90 13.35
C ILE A 293 16.29 -3.07 14.64
N GLY A 294 16.64 -2.30 15.68
CA GLY A 294 15.87 -2.29 16.94
C GLY A 294 14.44 -1.79 16.74
N LYS A 295 14.27 -0.69 15.97
CA LYS A 295 12.94 -0.20 15.59
C LYS A 295 12.17 -1.23 14.75
N ALA A 296 12.82 -1.87 13.78
CA ALA A 296 12.21 -2.92 12.96
C ALA A 296 11.74 -4.11 13.81
N LYS A 297 12.55 -4.59 14.73
CA LYS A 297 12.20 -5.66 15.68
C LYS A 297 11.03 -5.26 16.58
N ALA A 298 11.00 -4.04 17.08
CA ALA A 298 9.92 -3.54 17.94
C ALA A 298 8.55 -3.53 17.25
N ILE A 299 8.47 -3.03 16.00
CA ILE A 299 7.20 -3.02 15.28
C ILE A 299 6.79 -4.41 14.77
N PHE A 300 7.76 -5.28 14.49
CA PHE A 300 7.47 -6.68 14.18
C PHE A 300 6.86 -7.41 15.40
N LYS A 301 7.38 -7.17 16.62
CA LYS A 301 6.80 -7.69 17.86
C LYS A 301 5.35 -7.21 18.03
N THR A 302 5.06 -5.93 17.78
CA THR A 302 3.68 -5.41 17.78
C THR A 302 2.79 -6.15 16.78
N GLN A 303 3.29 -6.45 15.59
CA GLN A 303 2.57 -7.25 14.59
C GLN A 303 2.27 -8.66 15.08
N GLN A 304 3.22 -9.31 15.76
CA GLN A 304 3.03 -10.64 16.33
C GLN A 304 1.95 -10.64 17.42
N GLU A 305 2.02 -9.69 18.36
CA GLU A 305 1.07 -9.56 19.47
C GLU A 305 -0.36 -9.30 18.95
N ASP A 306 -0.54 -8.35 18.04
CA ASP A 306 -1.84 -8.04 17.44
C ASP A 306 -2.40 -9.23 16.63
N MET A 307 -1.53 -9.99 15.98
CA MET A 307 -1.92 -11.18 15.22
C MET A 307 -2.38 -12.30 16.15
N GLN A 308 -1.64 -12.55 17.23
CA GLN A 308 -1.97 -13.58 18.22
C GLN A 308 -3.32 -13.25 18.91
N GLU A 309 -3.55 -11.99 19.27
CA GLU A 309 -4.84 -11.54 19.80
C GLU A 309 -5.98 -11.79 18.81
N GLY A 310 -5.76 -11.49 17.52
CA GLY A 310 -6.74 -11.74 16.46
C GLY A 310 -7.06 -13.23 16.26
N ILE A 311 -6.05 -14.10 16.38
CA ILE A 311 -6.24 -15.56 16.32
C ILE A 311 -7.08 -16.05 17.50
N GLN A 312 -6.74 -15.62 18.71
CA GLN A 312 -7.46 -15.99 19.93
C GLN A 312 -8.91 -15.51 19.91
N ALA A 313 -9.16 -14.26 19.49
CA ALA A 313 -10.50 -13.72 19.37
C ALA A 313 -11.37 -14.48 18.35
N ALA A 314 -10.75 -14.96 17.26
CA ALA A 314 -11.45 -15.69 16.21
C ALA A 314 -11.58 -17.20 16.49
N ALA A 315 -10.75 -17.77 17.35
CA ALA A 315 -10.71 -19.22 17.64
C ALA A 315 -12.07 -19.79 18.10
N LYS A 316 -12.88 -18.95 18.78
CA LYS A 316 -14.24 -19.32 19.22
C LYS A 316 -15.25 -19.45 18.08
N SER A 317 -14.98 -18.87 16.91
CA SER A 317 -15.93 -18.78 15.80
C SER A 317 -15.45 -19.40 14.49
N LYS A 318 -14.12 -19.49 14.26
CA LYS A 318 -13.53 -20.01 13.01
C LYS A 318 -12.17 -20.66 13.26
N PRO A 319 -11.95 -21.91 12.80
CA PRO A 319 -10.68 -22.63 13.02
C PRO A 319 -9.48 -22.03 12.25
N ASN A 320 -9.69 -21.23 11.21
CA ASN A 320 -8.62 -20.52 10.49
C ASN A 320 -9.10 -19.10 10.11
N PRO A 321 -8.92 -18.11 10.99
CA PRO A 321 -9.40 -16.76 10.75
C PRO A 321 -8.69 -16.09 9.57
N ASN A 322 -9.47 -15.42 8.70
CA ASN A 322 -8.91 -14.63 7.61
C ASN A 322 -8.36 -13.29 8.15
N LEU A 323 -7.20 -13.34 8.80
CA LEU A 323 -6.57 -12.14 9.36
C LEU A 323 -5.90 -11.31 8.25
N ARG A 324 -6.28 -10.05 8.15
CA ARG A 324 -5.65 -9.09 7.23
C ARG A 324 -4.15 -8.95 7.47
N SER A 325 -3.73 -9.07 8.73
CA SER A 325 -2.34 -8.96 9.17
C SER A 325 -1.44 -10.12 8.72
N GLY A 326 -1.98 -11.31 8.49
CA GLY A 326 -1.20 -12.53 8.27
C GLY A 326 -0.25 -12.47 7.07
N LYS A 327 -0.66 -11.84 5.94
CA LYS A 327 0.22 -11.69 4.78
C LYS A 327 1.40 -10.75 5.04
N TYR A 328 1.30 -9.85 6.01
CA TYR A 328 2.36 -8.90 6.36
C TYR A 328 3.34 -9.51 7.35
N TYR A 329 2.88 -10.42 8.21
CA TYR A 329 3.73 -11.13 9.17
C TYR A 329 4.93 -11.79 8.49
N TYR A 330 4.71 -12.69 7.51
CA TYR A 330 5.81 -13.36 6.85
C TYR A 330 6.71 -12.38 6.08
N ARG A 331 6.14 -11.32 5.47
CA ARG A 331 6.91 -10.35 4.70
C ARG A 331 7.88 -9.55 5.56
N MET A 332 7.46 -9.16 6.76
CA MET A 332 8.32 -8.43 7.69
C MET A 332 9.46 -9.34 8.15
N PHE A 333 9.17 -10.57 8.56
CA PHE A 333 10.19 -11.51 8.99
C PHE A 333 11.16 -11.86 7.85
N ALA A 334 10.60 -12.17 6.68
CA ALA A 334 11.37 -12.50 5.48
C ALA A 334 12.30 -11.36 5.05
N ALA A 335 11.80 -10.14 5.05
CA ALA A 335 12.61 -8.96 4.74
C ALA A 335 13.74 -8.78 5.77
N ALA A 336 13.47 -8.96 7.05
CA ALA A 336 14.51 -8.89 8.08
C ALA A 336 15.66 -9.86 7.80
N ILE A 337 15.36 -11.13 7.50
CA ILE A 337 16.39 -12.14 7.20
C ILE A 337 17.21 -11.77 5.97
N ILE A 338 16.55 -11.39 4.87
CA ILE A 338 17.23 -11.05 3.60
C ILE A 338 18.09 -9.79 3.74
N GLU A 339 17.56 -8.75 4.41
CA GLU A 339 18.28 -7.46 4.54
C GLU A 339 19.43 -7.52 5.55
N THR A 340 19.30 -8.32 6.62
CA THR A 340 20.33 -8.45 7.65
C THR A 340 21.28 -9.63 7.43
N GLU A 341 20.97 -10.54 6.50
CA GLU A 341 21.69 -11.80 6.26
C GLU A 341 21.80 -12.71 7.50
N GLN A 342 20.89 -12.55 8.47
CA GLN A 342 20.82 -13.39 9.65
C GLN A 342 20.15 -14.74 9.31
N TRP A 343 20.83 -15.56 8.49
CA TRP A 343 20.28 -16.78 7.90
C TRP A 343 19.78 -17.79 8.93
N GLU A 344 20.45 -17.90 10.09
CA GLU A 344 20.05 -18.82 11.17
C GLU A 344 18.65 -18.50 11.72
N GLU A 345 18.23 -17.23 11.72
CA GLU A 345 16.91 -16.82 12.20
C GLU A 345 15.78 -17.38 11.30
N ALA A 346 16.08 -17.75 10.05
CA ALA A 346 15.07 -18.32 9.13
C ALA A 346 14.43 -19.61 9.64
N LYS A 347 15.11 -20.38 10.48
CA LYS A 347 14.58 -21.60 11.12
C LYS A 347 13.39 -21.29 12.04
N GLN A 348 13.33 -20.06 12.59
CA GLN A 348 12.27 -19.59 13.47
C GLN A 348 11.05 -19.07 12.70
N LEU A 349 11.16 -18.91 11.38
CA LEU A 349 10.07 -18.42 10.54
C LEU A 349 8.98 -19.48 10.40
N MET A 350 8.04 -19.49 11.32
CA MET A 350 6.87 -20.36 11.32
C MET A 350 5.57 -19.54 11.31
N PRO A 351 4.52 -20.04 10.65
CA PRO A 351 3.21 -19.45 10.85
C PRO A 351 2.82 -19.49 12.32
N PRO A 352 2.23 -18.42 12.89
CA PRO A 352 1.70 -18.45 14.23
C PRO A 352 0.70 -19.60 14.43
N GLU A 353 0.72 -20.22 15.61
CA GLU A 353 -0.20 -21.29 15.95
C GLU A 353 -1.67 -20.84 15.79
N GLY A 354 -2.52 -21.71 15.26
CA GLY A 354 -3.92 -21.41 14.99
C GLY A 354 -4.18 -20.61 13.71
N TRP A 355 -3.13 -20.28 12.92
CA TRP A 355 -3.28 -19.62 11.62
C TRP A 355 -2.49 -20.33 10.52
N GLN A 356 -3.12 -20.48 9.35
CA GLN A 356 -2.46 -21.09 8.19
C GLN A 356 -2.34 -20.09 7.04
N PRO A 357 -1.12 -19.93 6.47
CA PRO A 357 -0.90 -19.04 5.35
C PRO A 357 -1.61 -19.53 4.08
N LYS A 358 -2.15 -18.58 3.30
CA LYS A 358 -2.63 -18.85 1.94
C LYS A 358 -1.46 -19.17 1.01
N SER A 359 -1.75 -19.78 -0.13
CA SER A 359 -0.76 -20.33 -1.08
C SER A 359 0.44 -19.41 -1.36
N PHE A 360 0.22 -18.12 -1.66
CA PHE A 360 1.34 -17.20 -1.92
C PHE A 360 2.20 -16.92 -0.68
N SER A 361 1.58 -16.75 0.49
CA SER A 361 2.33 -16.61 1.74
C SER A 361 3.08 -17.88 2.08
N LYS A 362 2.46 -19.06 1.86
CA LYS A 362 3.12 -20.35 2.04
C LYS A 362 4.38 -20.48 1.17
N ALA A 363 4.31 -20.07 -0.09
CA ALA A 363 5.46 -20.00 -0.98
C ALA A 363 6.56 -19.06 -0.45
N GLY A 364 6.18 -17.91 0.13
CA GLY A 364 7.14 -16.99 0.76
C GLY A 364 7.87 -17.57 1.95
N TYR A 365 7.20 -18.36 2.79
CA TYR A 365 7.86 -19.11 3.87
C TYR A 365 8.88 -20.12 3.32
N ALA A 366 8.50 -20.90 2.31
CA ALA A 366 9.38 -21.87 1.67
C ALA A 366 10.58 -21.18 1.02
N PHE A 367 10.37 -20.06 0.34
CA PHE A 367 11.44 -19.28 -0.28
C PHE A 367 12.51 -18.86 0.74
N VAL A 368 12.11 -18.15 1.80
CA VAL A 368 13.09 -17.58 2.75
C VAL A 368 13.86 -18.66 3.49
N ARG A 369 13.18 -19.74 3.90
CA ARG A 369 13.83 -20.88 4.55
C ARG A 369 14.78 -21.59 3.59
N GLY A 370 14.36 -21.80 2.34
CA GLY A 370 15.18 -22.42 1.31
C GLY A 370 16.40 -21.60 0.92
N TYR A 371 16.22 -20.29 0.76
CA TYR A 371 17.32 -19.38 0.43
C TYR A 371 18.34 -19.31 1.58
N ALA A 372 17.88 -19.16 2.83
CA ALA A 372 18.73 -19.13 4.00
C ALA A 372 19.48 -20.46 4.22
N ALA A 373 18.81 -21.60 4.02
CA ALA A 373 19.45 -22.92 4.04
C ALA A 373 20.55 -23.04 2.97
N ALA A 374 20.26 -22.58 1.75
CA ALA A 374 21.23 -22.56 0.64
C ALA A 374 22.46 -21.72 0.95
N MET A 375 22.26 -20.53 1.56
CA MET A 375 23.36 -19.64 1.96
C MET A 375 24.26 -20.25 3.05
N GLN A 376 23.76 -21.21 3.82
CA GLN A 376 24.50 -21.95 4.87
C GLN A 376 25.02 -23.30 4.40
N GLY A 377 24.70 -23.73 3.18
CA GLY A 377 25.08 -25.01 2.64
C GLY A 377 24.26 -26.19 3.20
N ASP A 378 23.10 -25.92 3.76
CA ASP A 378 22.19 -26.93 4.28
C ASP A 378 21.43 -27.60 3.11
N ASP A 379 21.46 -28.92 3.06
CA ASP A 379 20.79 -29.73 2.02
C ASP A 379 19.26 -29.60 2.03
N GLU A 380 18.65 -29.10 3.11
CA GLU A 380 17.22 -28.78 3.12
C GLU A 380 16.81 -27.74 2.06
N ALA A 381 17.75 -26.93 1.58
CA ALA A 381 17.50 -25.96 0.51
C ALA A 381 16.81 -26.58 -0.70
N LYS A 382 17.24 -27.78 -1.11
CA LYS A 382 16.65 -28.51 -2.26
C LYS A 382 15.17 -28.88 -2.02
N LYS A 383 14.82 -29.25 -0.78
CA LYS A 383 13.45 -29.57 -0.38
C LYS A 383 12.53 -28.37 -0.56
N TYR A 384 12.98 -27.17 -0.16
CA TYR A 384 12.20 -25.94 -0.32
C TYR A 384 12.07 -25.51 -1.77
N ALA A 385 13.08 -25.71 -2.61
CA ALA A 385 12.97 -25.47 -4.05
C ALA A 385 11.90 -26.36 -4.69
N VAL A 386 11.86 -27.65 -4.32
CA VAL A 386 10.82 -28.60 -4.77
C VAL A 386 9.44 -28.19 -4.23
N GLU A 387 9.34 -27.78 -2.97
CA GLU A 387 8.08 -27.29 -2.38
C GLU A 387 7.52 -26.09 -3.14
N LEU A 388 8.36 -25.11 -3.51
CA LEU A 388 7.95 -23.97 -4.32
C LEU A 388 7.39 -24.41 -5.68
N LYS A 389 8.04 -25.36 -6.36
CA LYS A 389 7.57 -25.91 -7.62
C LYS A 389 6.19 -26.56 -7.47
N VAL A 390 5.97 -27.36 -6.44
CA VAL A 390 4.69 -28.00 -6.13
C VAL A 390 3.60 -26.97 -5.84
N ILE A 391 3.92 -25.93 -5.03
CA ILE A 391 2.97 -24.84 -4.73
C ILE A 391 2.58 -24.09 -6.01
N ARG A 392 3.55 -23.78 -6.88
CA ARG A 392 3.32 -23.12 -8.17
C ARG A 392 2.37 -23.92 -9.05
N GLU A 393 2.66 -25.21 -9.25
CA GLU A 393 1.85 -26.08 -10.12
C GLU A 393 0.41 -26.24 -9.61
N LYS A 394 0.22 -26.39 -8.29
CA LYS A 394 -1.11 -26.45 -7.68
C LYS A 394 -1.84 -25.11 -7.82
N GLY A 395 -1.16 -24.01 -7.54
CA GLY A 395 -1.74 -22.67 -7.63
C GLY A 395 -2.13 -22.28 -9.06
N PHE A 396 -1.33 -22.67 -10.04
CA PHE A 396 -1.65 -22.46 -11.46
C PHE A 396 -2.91 -23.22 -11.88
N ARG A 397 -3.03 -24.51 -11.53
CA ARG A 397 -4.23 -25.31 -11.86
C ARG A 397 -5.51 -24.80 -11.18
N GLN A 398 -5.40 -24.12 -10.06
CA GLN A 398 -6.53 -23.59 -9.28
C GLN A 398 -6.78 -22.09 -9.50
N ASN A 399 -6.12 -21.47 -10.46
CA ASN A 399 -6.16 -20.01 -10.71
C ASN A 399 -5.88 -19.15 -9.46
N HIS A 400 -5.08 -19.68 -8.50
CA HIS A 400 -4.77 -18.98 -7.25
C HIS A 400 -3.65 -17.94 -7.39
N PHE A 401 -2.92 -17.96 -8.51
CA PHE A 401 -1.83 -17.01 -8.77
C PHE A 401 -2.09 -16.25 -10.06
N ASN A 402 -2.21 -14.94 -9.94
CA ASN A 402 -2.29 -14.06 -11.11
C ASN A 402 -0.94 -13.94 -11.83
N ARG A 403 0.17 -14.32 -11.17
CA ARG A 403 1.54 -14.24 -11.69
C ARG A 403 2.43 -15.32 -11.07
N PRO A 404 2.44 -16.52 -11.67
CA PRO A 404 3.27 -17.64 -11.20
C PRO A 404 4.78 -17.38 -11.33
N GLU A 405 5.18 -16.39 -12.15
CA GLU A 405 6.57 -16.00 -12.38
C GLU A 405 7.30 -15.62 -11.08
N TYR A 406 6.61 -15.09 -10.06
CA TYR A 406 7.24 -14.82 -8.76
C TYR A 406 7.81 -16.08 -8.10
N LEU A 407 7.11 -17.19 -8.22
CA LEU A 407 7.54 -18.46 -7.63
C LEU A 407 8.67 -19.10 -8.44
N GLU A 408 8.69 -18.86 -9.76
CA GLU A 408 9.81 -19.27 -10.62
C GLU A 408 11.09 -18.55 -10.21
N VAL A 409 11.03 -17.23 -10.06
CA VAL A 409 12.15 -16.42 -9.60
C VAL A 409 12.66 -16.94 -8.26
N TRP A 410 11.80 -17.15 -7.27
CA TRP A 410 12.20 -17.65 -5.95
C TRP A 410 12.87 -19.02 -5.99
N GLY A 411 12.40 -19.92 -6.88
CA GLY A 411 13.04 -21.22 -7.10
C GLY A 411 14.46 -21.07 -7.64
N LEU A 412 14.63 -20.24 -8.69
CA LEU A 412 15.92 -19.95 -9.30
C LEU A 412 16.89 -19.26 -8.33
N GLU A 413 16.40 -18.41 -7.44
CA GLU A 413 17.24 -17.76 -6.41
C GLU A 413 17.78 -18.77 -5.38
N ILE A 414 16.96 -19.74 -4.92
CA ILE A 414 17.44 -20.83 -4.06
C ILE A 414 18.51 -21.66 -4.78
N GLU A 415 18.24 -22.07 -6.02
CA GLU A 415 19.20 -22.86 -6.81
C GLU A 415 20.49 -22.09 -7.08
N THR A 416 20.40 -20.77 -7.35
CA THR A 416 21.56 -19.87 -7.48
C THR A 416 22.39 -19.88 -6.19
N ALA A 417 21.75 -19.73 -5.03
CA ALA A 417 22.43 -19.72 -3.73
C ALA A 417 23.12 -21.07 -3.45
N ILE A 418 22.49 -22.20 -3.79
CA ILE A 418 23.10 -23.54 -3.69
C ILE A 418 24.38 -23.62 -4.55
N LYS A 419 24.33 -23.15 -5.80
CA LYS A 419 25.48 -23.13 -6.70
C LYS A 419 26.59 -22.23 -6.17
N LEU A 420 26.22 -21.06 -5.69
CA LEU A 420 27.12 -20.05 -5.14
C LEU A 420 27.87 -20.59 -3.90
N TYR A 421 27.16 -21.26 -2.98
CA TYR A 421 27.78 -21.91 -1.83
C TYR A 421 28.81 -22.96 -2.24
N LYS A 422 28.50 -23.76 -3.28
CA LYS A 422 29.40 -24.76 -3.86
C LYS A 422 30.54 -24.19 -4.70
N LYS A 423 30.61 -22.84 -4.85
CA LYS A 423 31.56 -22.13 -5.71
C LYS A 423 31.44 -22.49 -7.20
N ASP A 424 30.31 -23.05 -7.61
CA ASP A 424 29.95 -23.24 -9.02
C ASP A 424 29.45 -21.90 -9.60
N TYR A 425 30.39 -20.99 -9.86
CA TYR A 425 30.06 -19.62 -10.27
C TYR A 425 29.40 -19.55 -11.63
N GLU A 426 29.80 -20.40 -12.60
CA GLU A 426 29.19 -20.41 -13.92
C GLU A 426 27.74 -20.91 -13.85
N GLY A 427 27.47 -21.98 -13.12
CA GLY A 427 26.10 -22.43 -12.86
C GLY A 427 25.25 -21.39 -12.11
N ALA A 428 25.83 -20.69 -11.13
CA ALA A 428 25.16 -19.60 -10.41
C ALA A 428 24.83 -18.43 -11.33
N ILE A 429 25.74 -18.02 -12.22
CA ILE A 429 25.53 -16.95 -13.22
C ILE A 429 24.39 -17.32 -14.17
N GLN A 430 24.36 -18.56 -14.66
CA GLN A 430 23.32 -19.03 -15.56
C GLN A 430 21.92 -18.94 -14.91
N LEU A 431 21.76 -19.46 -13.69
CA LEU A 431 20.48 -19.44 -12.97
C LEU A 431 20.04 -18.04 -12.57
N ALA A 432 20.96 -17.20 -12.06
CA ALA A 432 20.66 -15.82 -11.70
C ALA A 432 20.29 -15.00 -12.95
N THR A 433 20.95 -15.23 -14.10
CA THR A 433 20.58 -14.58 -15.37
C THR A 433 19.17 -15.00 -15.79
N GLN A 434 18.82 -16.27 -15.67
CA GLN A 434 17.46 -16.73 -15.95
C GLN A 434 16.44 -16.06 -15.02
N ALA A 435 16.74 -15.91 -13.74
CA ALA A 435 15.88 -15.22 -12.78
C ALA A 435 15.63 -13.75 -13.19
N THR A 436 16.65 -13.01 -13.69
CA THR A 436 16.46 -11.64 -14.17
C THR A 436 15.51 -11.56 -15.37
N LEU A 437 15.54 -12.54 -16.28
CA LEU A 437 14.62 -12.60 -17.43
C LEU A 437 13.15 -12.81 -16.99
N PHE A 438 12.91 -13.54 -15.91
CA PHE A 438 11.56 -13.66 -15.35
C PHE A 438 11.15 -12.37 -14.62
N GLU A 439 12.03 -11.77 -13.81
CA GLU A 439 11.74 -10.50 -13.14
C GLU A 439 11.43 -9.38 -14.12
N ALA A 440 12.13 -9.32 -15.26
CA ALA A 440 11.90 -8.32 -16.30
C ALA A 440 10.47 -8.35 -16.90
N LYS A 441 9.79 -9.51 -16.84
CA LYS A 441 8.39 -9.67 -17.28
C LYS A 441 7.37 -9.27 -16.22
N LEU A 442 7.80 -9.07 -14.98
CA LEU A 442 6.94 -8.65 -13.89
C LEU A 442 6.70 -7.13 -13.94
N PRO A 443 5.58 -6.64 -13.40
CA PRO A 443 5.37 -5.21 -13.25
C PRO A 443 6.52 -4.56 -12.49
N SER A 444 6.81 -3.32 -12.84
CA SER A 444 7.77 -2.50 -12.08
C SER A 444 7.44 -2.49 -10.59
N PRO A 445 8.47 -2.47 -9.73
CA PRO A 445 8.26 -2.48 -8.29
C PRO A 445 7.43 -1.26 -7.85
N SER A 446 6.56 -1.49 -6.86
CA SER A 446 5.75 -0.48 -6.19
C SER A 446 5.89 -0.71 -4.70
N GLY A 447 6.69 0.12 -4.02
CA GLY A 447 7.06 -0.04 -2.62
C GLY A 447 8.11 -1.13 -2.36
N PRO A 448 8.12 -1.76 -1.17
CA PRO A 448 9.07 -2.82 -0.83
C PRO A 448 9.06 -3.97 -1.84
N PRO A 449 10.22 -4.50 -2.22
CA PRO A 449 10.33 -5.55 -3.24
C PRO A 449 9.44 -6.77 -2.93
N ARG A 450 8.68 -7.22 -3.93
CA ARG A 450 7.94 -8.50 -3.82
C ARG A 450 8.86 -9.68 -4.03
N ILE A 451 9.86 -9.54 -4.89
CA ILE A 451 11.03 -10.41 -4.96
C ILE A 451 11.95 -9.90 -3.86
N LEU A 452 11.95 -10.61 -2.73
CA LEU A 452 12.63 -10.17 -1.49
C LEU A 452 14.14 -9.98 -1.68
N LYS A 453 14.77 -10.82 -2.52
CA LYS A 453 16.13 -10.66 -3.00
C LYS A 453 16.09 -10.26 -4.47
N PRO A 454 16.15 -8.95 -4.84
CA PRO A 454 16.08 -8.52 -6.23
C PRO A 454 17.09 -9.27 -7.11
N THR A 455 16.64 -9.79 -8.25
CA THR A 455 17.45 -10.73 -9.05
C THR A 455 18.69 -10.07 -9.65
N TYR A 456 18.61 -8.78 -10.03
CA TYR A 456 19.77 -8.03 -10.52
C TYR A 456 20.79 -7.77 -9.40
N GLU A 457 20.35 -7.60 -8.14
CA GLU A 457 21.23 -7.52 -6.98
C GLU A 457 21.95 -8.86 -6.77
N LEU A 458 21.20 -9.98 -6.78
CA LEU A 458 21.77 -11.32 -6.64
C LEU A 458 22.77 -11.62 -7.76
N LEU A 459 22.44 -11.33 -9.03
CA LEU A 459 23.37 -11.55 -10.17
C LEU A 459 24.63 -10.69 -10.04
N GLY A 460 24.50 -9.45 -9.56
CA GLY A 460 25.65 -8.59 -9.26
C GLY A 460 26.57 -9.20 -8.19
N GLU A 461 26.01 -9.73 -7.11
CA GLU A 461 26.74 -10.43 -6.04
C GLU A 461 27.44 -11.70 -6.56
N VAL A 462 26.76 -12.48 -7.41
CA VAL A 462 27.35 -13.66 -8.06
C VAL A 462 28.54 -13.26 -8.93
N TYR A 463 28.43 -12.21 -9.74
CA TYR A 463 29.54 -11.73 -10.55
C TYR A 463 30.72 -11.21 -9.71
N LEU A 464 30.46 -10.51 -8.58
CA LEU A 464 31.55 -10.11 -7.68
C LEU A 464 32.31 -11.33 -7.12
N LYS A 465 31.60 -12.36 -6.66
CA LYS A 465 32.20 -13.59 -6.13
C LYS A 465 32.93 -14.39 -7.22
N ALA A 466 32.49 -14.30 -8.48
CA ALA A 466 33.14 -14.88 -9.63
C ALA A 466 34.36 -14.07 -10.16
N GLY A 467 34.74 -12.97 -9.50
CA GLY A 467 35.85 -12.11 -9.95
C GLY A 467 35.57 -11.32 -11.21
N LYS A 468 34.28 -11.03 -11.53
CA LYS A 468 33.83 -10.31 -12.73
C LYS A 468 33.23 -8.93 -12.37
N PRO A 469 34.01 -7.99 -11.74
CA PRO A 469 33.46 -6.75 -11.17
C PRO A 469 32.85 -5.78 -12.21
N LYS A 470 33.31 -5.80 -13.47
CA LYS A 470 32.69 -4.99 -14.54
C LYS A 470 31.24 -5.40 -14.77
N LYS A 471 30.99 -6.72 -14.91
CA LYS A 471 29.61 -7.24 -15.06
C LYS A 471 28.77 -7.01 -13.82
N ALA A 472 29.37 -7.13 -12.63
CA ALA A 472 28.70 -6.81 -11.38
C ALA A 472 28.20 -5.36 -11.32
N LYS A 473 29.04 -4.38 -11.73
CA LYS A 473 28.68 -2.95 -11.80
C LYS A 473 27.43 -2.72 -12.64
N GLU A 474 27.31 -3.37 -13.79
CA GLU A 474 26.15 -3.27 -14.67
C GLU A 474 24.87 -3.76 -13.99
N GLN A 475 24.95 -4.89 -13.27
CA GLN A 475 23.77 -5.46 -12.60
C GLN A 475 23.32 -4.62 -11.41
N PHE A 476 24.25 -4.12 -10.61
CA PHE A 476 23.90 -3.21 -9.49
C PHE A 476 23.34 -1.87 -10.00
N ALA A 477 23.79 -1.37 -11.15
CA ALA A 477 23.21 -0.19 -11.77
C ALA A 477 21.71 -0.41 -12.14
N ILE A 478 21.40 -1.57 -12.73
CA ILE A 478 20.00 -1.94 -13.03
C ILE A 478 19.19 -2.10 -11.74
N SER A 479 19.76 -2.75 -10.72
CA SER A 479 19.09 -2.92 -9.42
C SER A 479 18.77 -1.57 -8.77
N LEU A 480 19.72 -0.63 -8.78
CA LEU A 480 19.55 0.71 -8.21
C LEU A 480 18.61 1.59 -9.04
N ALA A 481 18.50 1.40 -10.35
CA ALA A 481 17.49 2.06 -11.17
C ALA A 481 16.06 1.59 -10.80
N ARG A 482 15.89 0.32 -10.45
CA ARG A 482 14.61 -0.27 -10.05
C ARG A 482 14.28 -0.03 -8.56
N HIS A 483 15.29 0.03 -7.70
CA HIS A 483 15.21 0.20 -6.25
C HIS A 483 16.24 1.24 -5.78
N PRO A 484 15.98 2.54 -6.02
CA PRO A 484 16.93 3.60 -5.69
C PRO A 484 17.36 3.58 -4.23
N ASN A 485 18.65 3.77 -4.00
CA ASN A 485 19.25 3.80 -2.66
C ASN A 485 19.02 2.54 -1.80
N ARG A 486 18.71 1.39 -2.43
CA ARG A 486 18.66 0.12 -1.71
C ARG A 486 20.04 -0.22 -1.17
N ILE A 487 20.14 -0.41 0.15
CA ILE A 487 21.44 -0.48 0.84
C ILE A 487 22.33 -1.62 0.36
N ARG A 488 21.77 -2.83 0.14
CA ARG A 488 22.52 -3.99 -0.36
C ARG A 488 23.07 -3.76 -1.77
N SER A 489 22.26 -3.15 -2.64
CA SER A 489 22.68 -2.81 -4.00
C SER A 489 23.76 -1.70 -4.03
N LEU A 490 23.67 -0.70 -3.11
CA LEU A 490 24.71 0.32 -2.98
C LEU A 490 26.05 -0.27 -2.52
N ILE A 491 26.03 -1.19 -1.55
CA ILE A 491 27.22 -1.92 -1.09
C ILE A 491 27.86 -2.68 -2.25
N GLY A 492 27.05 -3.42 -3.02
CA GLY A 492 27.53 -4.14 -4.20
C GLY A 492 28.11 -3.22 -5.26
N ALA A 493 27.44 -2.08 -5.53
CA ALA A 493 27.92 -1.07 -6.47
C ALA A 493 29.25 -0.44 -6.03
N ALA A 494 29.38 -0.09 -4.74
CA ALA A 494 30.61 0.44 -4.16
C ALA A 494 31.78 -0.54 -4.30
N ARG A 495 31.57 -1.81 -3.93
CA ARG A 495 32.56 -2.89 -4.04
C ARG A 495 32.97 -3.14 -5.49
N SER A 496 31.99 -3.19 -6.41
CA SER A 496 32.28 -3.41 -7.83
C SER A 496 33.08 -2.26 -8.44
N ALA A 497 32.76 -1.00 -8.08
CA ALA A 497 33.53 0.17 -8.51
C ALA A 497 34.97 0.14 -7.95
N LYS A 498 35.14 -0.16 -6.66
CA LYS A 498 36.46 -0.32 -6.02
C LYS A 498 37.31 -1.38 -6.73
N PHE A 499 36.76 -2.57 -7.01
CA PHE A 499 37.48 -3.64 -7.69
C PHE A 499 37.79 -3.34 -9.18
N ASN A 500 37.01 -2.44 -9.81
CA ASN A 500 37.30 -1.95 -11.16
C ASN A 500 38.30 -0.77 -11.19
N GLY A 501 38.78 -0.29 -10.05
CA GLY A 501 39.65 0.90 -9.96
C GLY A 501 38.91 2.24 -10.15
N ASP A 502 37.57 2.21 -10.22
CA ASP A 502 36.72 3.41 -10.35
C ASP A 502 36.51 4.04 -8.97
N LYS A 503 37.54 4.75 -8.53
CA LYS A 503 37.59 5.36 -7.18
C LYS A 503 36.47 6.39 -6.96
N LEU A 504 36.12 7.18 -7.99
CA LEU A 504 35.09 8.23 -7.86
C LEU A 504 33.70 7.61 -7.61
N THR A 505 33.28 6.67 -8.44
CA THR A 505 32.01 5.95 -8.24
C THR A 505 31.99 5.19 -6.89
N ALA A 506 33.11 4.60 -6.48
CA ALA A 506 33.21 3.95 -5.17
C ALA A 506 33.00 4.96 -4.03
N LYS A 507 33.65 6.14 -4.10
CA LYS A 507 33.49 7.23 -3.12
C LYS A 507 32.04 7.69 -3.01
N GLU A 508 31.38 7.94 -4.13
CA GLU A 508 29.98 8.36 -4.18
C GLU A 508 29.06 7.35 -3.48
N ASN A 509 29.18 6.06 -3.83
CA ASN A 509 28.36 5.01 -3.23
C ASN A 509 28.65 4.82 -1.74
N TYR A 510 29.93 4.81 -1.32
CA TYR A 510 30.27 4.71 0.11
C TYR A 510 29.79 5.92 0.91
N SER A 511 29.88 7.14 0.35
CA SER A 511 29.33 8.34 0.99
C SER A 511 27.81 8.25 1.15
N GLN A 512 27.11 7.74 0.15
CA GLN A 512 25.66 7.52 0.19
C GLN A 512 25.28 6.49 1.26
N ILE A 513 26.02 5.36 1.36
CA ILE A 513 25.84 4.36 2.43
C ILE A 513 25.96 4.99 3.80
N LEU A 514 27.03 5.78 4.07
CA LEU A 514 27.21 6.47 5.35
C LEU A 514 26.06 7.45 5.66
N SER A 515 25.56 8.15 4.65
CA SER A 515 24.43 9.06 4.79
C SER A 515 23.14 8.33 5.19
N ILE A 516 22.85 7.21 4.55
CA ILE A 516 21.64 6.41 4.83
C ILE A 516 21.74 5.77 6.22
N LEU A 517 22.88 5.18 6.54
CA LEU A 517 23.12 4.44 7.80
C LEU A 517 23.60 5.31 8.96
N LYS A 518 23.52 6.64 8.85
CA LYS A 518 24.04 7.57 9.88
C LYS A 518 23.47 7.34 11.29
N ASN A 519 22.25 6.83 11.39
CA ASN A 519 21.55 6.55 12.64
C ASN A 519 21.37 5.06 12.89
N ALA A 520 22.09 4.19 12.16
CA ALA A 520 21.99 2.75 12.33
C ALA A 520 22.31 2.33 13.76
N ASP A 521 21.50 1.44 14.32
CA ASP A 521 21.64 0.92 15.69
C ASP A 521 22.45 -0.38 15.77
N LEU A 522 22.88 -0.92 14.64
CA LEU A 522 23.76 -2.07 14.51
C LEU A 522 25.07 -1.65 13.82
N VAL A 523 26.17 -2.25 14.27
CA VAL A 523 27.46 -2.09 13.60
C VAL A 523 27.48 -3.01 12.37
N PHE A 524 27.13 -2.47 11.24
CA PHE A 524 27.27 -3.18 9.97
C PHE A 524 28.75 -3.20 9.58
N PRO A 525 29.31 -4.38 9.16
CA PRO A 525 30.68 -4.46 8.64
C PRO A 525 30.92 -3.46 7.50
N GLU A 526 29.91 -3.20 6.70
CA GLU A 526 29.93 -2.28 5.57
C GLU A 526 30.11 -0.81 5.97
N LEU A 527 29.66 -0.41 7.16
CA LEU A 527 29.93 0.94 7.70
C LEU A 527 31.43 1.12 7.97
N LYS A 528 32.09 0.10 8.52
CA LYS A 528 33.53 0.12 8.73
C LYS A 528 34.28 0.13 7.39
N GLU A 529 33.83 -0.69 6.45
CA GLU A 529 34.39 -0.74 5.09
C GLU A 529 34.30 0.63 4.40
N ALA A 530 33.13 1.28 4.46
CA ALA A 530 32.90 2.60 3.86
C ALA A 530 33.80 3.70 4.50
N LYS A 531 33.89 3.73 5.84
CA LYS A 531 34.74 4.69 6.56
C LYS A 531 36.20 4.51 6.18
N VAL A 532 36.74 3.29 6.27
CA VAL A 532 38.12 2.99 5.91
C VAL A 532 38.44 3.36 4.46
N PHE A 533 37.51 3.11 3.53
CA PHE A 533 37.72 3.50 2.14
C PHE A 533 37.79 5.02 1.97
N LEU A 534 36.89 5.77 2.61
CA LEU A 534 36.83 7.22 2.49
C LEU A 534 37.97 7.94 3.22
N GLU A 535 38.49 7.37 4.30
CA GLU A 535 39.68 7.88 5.01
C GLU A 535 40.97 7.71 4.19
N ASN A 536 41.01 6.73 3.29
CA ASN A 536 42.17 6.44 2.43
C ASN A 536 42.00 6.93 0.98
N PHE A 537 40.96 7.71 0.70
CA PHE A 537 40.70 8.27 -0.63
C PHE A 537 41.54 9.51 -0.87
#